data_7ad44546dabc81ea3add76c43a0062d3
#
_entry.id   7ad44546dabc81ea3add76c43a0062d3
#
_cell.length_a   1.000
_cell.length_b   1.000
_cell.length_c   1.000
_cell.angle_alpha   90.00
_cell.angle_beta   90.00
_cell.angle_gamma   90.00
#
_symmetry.space_group_name_H-M   'P 1'
#
loop_
_entity.id
_entity.type
_entity.pdbx_description
1 polymer ?
#
loop_
_entity_poly.entity_id
_entity_poly.type
_entity_poly.pdbx_seq_one_letter_code
_entity_poly.pdbx_strand_id
1 'polypeptide(L)'
;RRSIYTTYFHNSRLLVSVGQRVQRGQPIALAGSTGRATNDHLHFEVHAAPTDSLPAIIGDDRYPPFTTNPELWIEPLPGTGIVAGRVWDSQGRPVRQARVYGLVKPEPQETPFSFAETYGERTRGTPAYQEHFAVSDVPAGEYVVGVTIEGQKVFRRIRVEPGKLTWVEFRP
;
A
#
# COMPACT_ATOMS: atom_id res chain seq x y z
N ARG A 1 21.91 3.05 -5.09
CA ARG A 1 21.00 4.22 -5.07
C ARG A 1 19.67 3.80 -5.67
N ARG A 2 18.57 4.24 -5.12
CA ARG A 2 17.23 3.99 -5.65
C ARG A 2 16.55 5.32 -5.92
N SER A 3 15.77 5.36 -7.00
CA SER A 3 14.95 6.51 -7.35
C SER A 3 13.51 6.21 -7.00
N ILE A 4 12.83 7.17 -6.37
CA ILE A 4 11.41 7.07 -6.02
C ILE A 4 10.64 7.93 -6.99
N TYR A 5 9.62 7.32 -7.57
CA TYR A 5 8.69 7.97 -8.48
C TYR A 5 7.28 7.78 -8.00
N THR A 6 6.46 8.79 -8.23
CA THR A 6 5.02 8.74 -7.97
C THR A 6 4.28 8.98 -9.28
N THR A 7 3.22 8.22 -9.51
CA THR A 7 2.37 8.38 -10.68
C THR A 7 0.95 8.70 -10.26
N TYR A 8 0.29 9.54 -11.06
CA TYR A 8 -1.05 10.06 -10.80
C TYR A 8 -1.86 9.91 -12.08
N PHE A 9 -2.85 9.02 -12.07
CA PHE A 9 -3.65 8.70 -13.25
C PHE A 9 -5.06 9.27 -13.18
N HIS A 10 -5.76 9.15 -14.29
CA HIS A 10 -7.16 9.56 -14.51
C HIS A 10 -7.42 11.06 -14.34
N ASN A 11 -6.37 11.88 -14.41
CA ASN A 11 -6.48 13.32 -14.26
C ASN A 11 -7.33 13.94 -15.38
N SER A 12 -8.23 14.86 -15.04
CA SER A 12 -8.97 15.65 -16.02
C SER A 12 -8.14 16.78 -16.64
N ARG A 13 -7.17 17.31 -15.88
CA ARG A 13 -6.25 18.36 -16.33
C ARG A 13 -4.95 18.35 -15.54
N LEU A 14 -3.84 18.48 -16.24
CA LEU A 14 -2.53 18.73 -15.62
C LEU A 14 -2.34 20.23 -15.38
N LEU A 15 -1.77 20.59 -14.24
CA LEU A 15 -1.49 21.98 -13.82
C LEU A 15 0.01 22.28 -13.83
N VAL A 16 0.83 21.33 -14.20
CA VAL A 16 2.29 21.42 -14.22
C VAL A 16 2.84 20.97 -15.58
N SER A 17 4.05 21.36 -15.87
CA SER A 17 4.77 21.03 -17.10
C SER A 17 5.94 20.08 -16.83
N VAL A 18 6.40 19.39 -17.89
CA VAL A 18 7.58 18.51 -17.82
C VAL A 18 8.81 19.30 -17.37
N GLY A 19 9.55 18.77 -16.41
CA GLY A 19 10.74 19.40 -15.82
C GLY A 19 10.45 20.44 -14.75
N GLN A 20 9.19 20.77 -14.50
CA GLN A 20 8.82 21.71 -13.44
C GLN A 20 9.10 21.10 -12.07
N ARG A 21 9.79 21.86 -11.20
CA ARG A 21 9.90 21.52 -9.78
C ARG A 21 8.60 21.89 -9.06
N VAL A 22 8.13 20.98 -8.22
CA VAL A 22 6.92 21.17 -7.42
C VAL A 22 7.25 21.21 -5.94
N GLN A 23 6.41 21.87 -5.16
CA GLN A 23 6.54 21.98 -3.72
C GLN A 23 5.45 21.16 -3.01
N ARG A 24 5.69 20.80 -1.74
CA ARG A 24 4.68 20.16 -0.89
C ARG A 24 3.40 21.01 -0.85
N GLY A 25 2.26 20.37 -1.09
CA GLY A 25 0.96 21.02 -1.10
C GLY A 25 0.61 21.79 -2.39
N GLN A 26 1.53 21.84 -3.36
CA GLN A 26 1.24 22.45 -4.66
C GLN A 26 0.27 21.57 -5.46
N PRO A 27 -0.85 22.14 -5.98
CA PRO A 27 -1.70 21.41 -6.92
C PRO A 27 -0.95 21.07 -8.21
N ILE A 28 -0.94 19.80 -8.59
CA ILE A 28 -0.24 19.31 -9.80
C ILE A 28 -1.20 18.88 -10.90
N ALA A 29 -2.43 18.49 -10.52
CA ALA A 29 -3.47 18.07 -11.45
C ALA A 29 -4.86 18.22 -10.82
N LEU A 30 -5.89 18.10 -11.64
CA LEU A 30 -7.28 17.93 -11.20
C LEU A 30 -7.67 16.47 -11.41
N ALA A 31 -8.27 15.85 -10.40
CA ALA A 31 -8.82 14.52 -10.50
C ALA A 31 -9.89 14.44 -11.60
N GLY A 32 -10.10 13.25 -12.12
CA GLY A 32 -11.07 12.99 -13.16
C GLY A 32 -11.22 11.51 -13.42
N SER A 33 -11.74 11.16 -14.60
CA SER A 33 -12.03 9.79 -15.05
C SER A 33 -11.48 9.50 -16.44
N THR A 34 -10.39 10.13 -16.85
CA THR A 34 -9.77 9.89 -18.17
C THR A 34 -9.16 8.48 -18.24
N GLY A 35 -9.09 7.93 -19.46
CA GLY A 35 -8.57 6.58 -19.68
C GLY A 35 -9.56 5.49 -19.25
N ARG A 36 -9.07 4.43 -18.61
CA ARG A 36 -9.88 3.30 -18.12
C ARG A 36 -10.38 3.55 -16.70
N ALA A 37 -11.32 4.46 -16.55
CA ALA A 37 -11.97 4.78 -15.29
C ALA A 37 -13.50 4.79 -15.45
N THR A 38 -14.23 4.48 -14.40
CA THR A 38 -15.71 4.46 -14.39
C THR A 38 -16.31 5.65 -13.65
N ASN A 39 -15.52 6.33 -12.83
CA ASN A 39 -15.91 7.49 -12.01
C ASN A 39 -14.67 8.34 -11.73
N ASP A 40 -14.86 9.56 -11.26
CA ASP A 40 -13.78 10.45 -10.87
C ASP A 40 -13.06 9.90 -9.64
N HIS A 41 -11.76 9.64 -9.78
CA HIS A 41 -10.89 9.20 -8.69
C HIS A 41 -9.42 9.48 -8.99
N LEU A 42 -8.59 9.42 -7.96
CA LEU A 42 -7.14 9.41 -8.10
C LEU A 42 -6.63 7.97 -8.04
N HIS A 43 -5.98 7.52 -9.10
CA HIS A 43 -5.14 6.33 -9.07
C HIS A 43 -3.70 6.78 -8.79
N PHE A 44 -3.19 6.42 -7.62
CA PHE A 44 -1.87 6.81 -7.15
C PHE A 44 -0.97 5.59 -6.98
N GLU A 45 0.25 5.66 -7.50
CA GLU A 45 1.25 4.60 -7.33
C GLU A 45 2.58 5.17 -6.86
N VAL A 46 3.36 4.35 -6.15
CA VAL A 46 4.74 4.63 -5.76
C VAL A 46 5.66 3.55 -6.30
N HIS A 47 6.70 3.97 -7.00
CA HIS A 47 7.70 3.09 -7.61
C HIS A 47 9.06 3.30 -6.97
N ALA A 48 9.67 2.23 -6.46
CA ALA A 48 11.02 2.23 -5.88
C ALA A 48 12.00 1.52 -6.83
N ALA A 49 12.44 2.23 -7.86
CA ALA A 49 13.26 1.68 -8.94
C ALA A 49 14.77 1.72 -8.64
N PRO A 50 15.54 0.74 -9.10
CA PRO A 50 17.00 0.77 -9.03
C PRO A 50 17.64 1.68 -10.09
N THR A 51 16.84 2.30 -10.94
CA THR A 51 17.26 3.08 -12.10
C THR A 51 16.58 4.44 -12.14
N ASP A 52 17.21 5.40 -12.78
CA ASP A 52 16.64 6.73 -13.08
C ASP A 52 15.87 6.73 -14.43
N SER A 53 15.71 5.59 -15.09
CA SER A 53 15.04 5.49 -16.38
C SER A 53 13.52 5.45 -16.22
N LEU A 54 12.85 6.55 -16.55
CA LEU A 54 11.37 6.62 -16.61
C LEU A 54 10.73 5.56 -17.52
N PRO A 55 11.24 5.26 -18.73
CA PRO A 55 10.63 4.21 -19.57
C PRO A 55 10.57 2.83 -18.93
N ALA A 56 11.52 2.50 -18.07
CA ALA A 56 11.51 1.23 -17.34
C ALA A 56 10.47 1.20 -16.21
N ILE A 57 9.92 2.34 -15.84
CA ILE A 57 8.98 2.50 -14.71
C ILE A 57 7.54 2.62 -15.21
N ILE A 58 7.32 3.39 -16.28
CA ILE A 58 5.99 3.71 -16.83
C ILE A 58 5.64 2.95 -18.11
N GLY A 59 6.30 1.82 -18.37
CA GLY A 59 5.94 0.96 -19.50
C GLY A 59 4.47 0.54 -19.43
N ASP A 60 3.91 0.11 -20.57
CA ASP A 60 2.50 -0.35 -20.71
C ASP A 60 2.15 -1.60 -19.87
N ASP A 61 3.02 -2.01 -18.97
CA ASP A 61 2.74 -3.16 -18.11
C ASP A 61 1.72 -2.76 -17.04
N ARG A 62 0.62 -3.49 -16.99
CA ARG A 62 -0.43 -3.36 -15.97
C ARG A 62 0.12 -3.53 -14.54
N TYR A 63 1.27 -4.19 -14.41
CA TYR A 63 1.93 -4.46 -13.14
C TYR A 63 3.42 -4.10 -13.22
N PRO A 64 3.73 -2.78 -13.18
CA PRO A 64 5.11 -2.33 -13.26
C PRO A 64 6.00 -3.01 -12.21
N PRO A 65 7.22 -3.42 -12.57
CA PRO A 65 8.05 -4.29 -11.71
C PRO A 65 8.53 -3.61 -10.43
N PHE A 66 8.41 -2.29 -10.32
CA PHE A 66 8.92 -1.49 -9.21
C PHE A 66 7.82 -0.88 -8.33
N THR A 67 6.57 -1.17 -8.62
CA THR A 67 5.44 -0.69 -7.82
C THR A 67 5.49 -1.28 -6.42
N THR A 68 5.33 -0.43 -5.43
CA THR A 68 5.26 -0.77 -4.01
C THR A 68 3.91 -0.35 -3.44
N ASN A 69 3.56 -0.81 -2.24
CA ASN A 69 2.33 -0.37 -1.61
C ASN A 69 2.43 1.11 -1.22
N PRO A 70 1.60 2.01 -1.81
CA PRO A 70 1.65 3.44 -1.55
C PRO A 70 1.32 3.80 -0.09
N GLU A 71 0.55 3.00 0.63
CA GLU A 71 0.19 3.23 2.03
C GLU A 71 1.40 3.32 2.96
N LEU A 72 2.55 2.75 2.58
CA LEU A 72 3.82 2.88 3.32
C LEU A 72 4.58 4.18 3.04
N TRP A 73 4.12 5.00 2.11
CA TRP A 73 4.77 6.23 1.67
C TRP A 73 3.98 7.49 2.00
N ILE A 74 2.76 7.32 2.46
CA ILE A 74 1.83 8.40 2.81
C ILE A 74 1.74 8.48 4.33
N GLU A 75 1.76 9.69 4.87
CA GLU A 75 1.51 9.92 6.29
C GLU A 75 0.06 9.52 6.62
N PRO A 76 -0.16 8.65 7.61
CA PRO A 76 -1.50 8.24 7.98
C PRO A 76 -2.31 9.41 8.57
N LEU A 77 -3.62 9.30 8.53
CA LEU A 77 -4.53 10.31 9.08
C LEU A 77 -4.27 10.55 10.59
N PRO A 78 -4.54 11.76 11.09
CA PRO A 78 -4.39 12.05 12.53
C PRO A 78 -5.13 11.04 13.40
N GLY A 79 -4.46 10.53 14.42
CA GLY A 79 -5.03 9.51 15.33
C GLY A 79 -4.95 8.07 14.81
N THR A 80 -4.38 7.85 13.64
CA THR A 80 -4.22 6.51 13.04
C THR A 80 -2.75 6.15 12.84
N GLY A 81 -2.47 4.89 12.55
CA GLY A 81 -1.15 4.38 12.21
C GLY A 81 -1.20 3.40 11.04
N ILE A 82 -0.04 2.86 10.70
CA ILE A 82 0.13 1.87 9.64
C ILE A 82 0.38 0.50 10.28
N VAL A 83 -0.27 -0.55 9.77
CA VAL A 83 0.04 -1.93 10.15
C VAL A 83 0.60 -2.64 8.92
N ALA A 84 1.80 -3.19 9.06
CA ALA A 84 2.41 -3.98 8.00
C ALA A 84 3.03 -5.25 8.58
N GLY A 85 3.28 -6.24 7.74
CA GLY A 85 3.85 -7.47 8.24
C GLY A 85 4.05 -8.57 7.23
N ARG A 86 4.39 -9.74 7.75
CA ARG A 86 4.68 -10.94 6.96
C ARG A 86 3.85 -12.11 7.44
N VAL A 87 3.47 -12.96 6.48
CA VAL A 87 2.77 -14.22 6.74
C VAL A 87 3.56 -15.34 6.07
N TRP A 88 3.99 -16.31 6.84
CA TRP A 88 4.82 -17.42 6.40
C TRP A 88 4.09 -18.74 6.61
N ASP A 89 4.26 -19.69 5.68
CA ASP A 89 3.84 -21.06 5.87
C ASP A 89 4.85 -21.86 6.70
N SER A 90 4.57 -23.14 6.96
CA SER A 90 5.45 -24.05 7.72
C SER A 90 6.81 -24.29 7.05
N GLN A 91 6.91 -24.02 5.74
CA GLN A 91 8.14 -24.15 4.96
C GLN A 91 8.91 -22.82 4.82
N GLY A 92 8.44 -21.75 5.47
CA GLY A 92 9.06 -20.44 5.41
C GLY A 92 8.82 -19.70 4.08
N ARG A 93 7.79 -20.06 3.32
CA ARG A 93 7.39 -19.38 2.10
C ARG A 93 6.30 -18.33 2.42
N PRO A 94 6.26 -17.20 1.69
CA PRO A 94 5.19 -16.22 1.82
C PRO A 94 3.81 -16.83 1.51
N VAL A 95 2.87 -16.66 2.43
CA VAL A 95 1.46 -17.01 2.18
C VAL A 95 0.82 -15.86 1.42
N ARG A 96 0.38 -16.12 0.19
CA ARG A 96 -0.18 -15.13 -0.72
C ARG A 96 -1.69 -15.07 -0.62
N GLN A 97 -2.27 -13.89 -0.82
CA GLN A 97 -3.72 -13.64 -0.82
C GLN A 97 -4.43 -14.17 0.46
N ALA A 98 -3.69 -14.23 1.56
CA ALA A 98 -4.25 -14.56 2.86
C ALA A 98 -4.90 -13.33 3.47
N ARG A 99 -6.10 -13.50 4.01
CA ARG A 99 -6.82 -12.43 4.71
C ARG A 99 -6.28 -12.25 6.13
N VAL A 100 -5.93 -11.02 6.47
CA VAL A 100 -5.54 -10.61 7.81
C VAL A 100 -6.72 -9.87 8.42
N TYR A 101 -7.37 -10.48 9.38
CA TYR A 101 -8.59 -10.01 10.03
C TYR A 101 -8.28 -9.24 11.32
N GLY A 102 -9.27 -8.48 11.80
CA GLY A 102 -9.22 -7.81 13.10
C GLY A 102 -8.69 -6.38 13.05
N LEU A 103 -8.44 -5.85 11.85
CA LEU A 103 -8.13 -4.45 11.66
C LEU A 103 -9.40 -3.66 11.37
N VAL A 104 -9.50 -2.45 11.91
CA VAL A 104 -10.58 -1.51 11.66
C VAL A 104 -10.05 -0.41 10.76
N LYS A 105 -10.80 -0.05 9.72
CA LYS A 105 -10.50 1.12 8.88
C LYS A 105 -11.42 2.27 9.27
N PRO A 106 -10.99 3.53 9.15
CA PRO A 106 -11.86 4.67 9.39
C PRO A 106 -13.00 4.76 8.37
N GLU A 107 -14.10 5.33 8.78
CA GLU A 107 -15.22 5.66 7.90
C GLU A 107 -14.96 6.99 7.13
N PRO A 108 -15.46 7.15 5.90
CA PRO A 108 -16.19 6.15 5.14
C PRO A 108 -15.28 5.05 4.58
N GLN A 109 -15.74 3.80 4.66
CA GLN A 109 -15.01 2.69 4.08
C GLN A 109 -15.23 2.68 2.57
N GLU A 110 -14.17 2.80 1.80
CA GLU A 110 -14.24 2.69 0.34
C GLU A 110 -14.55 1.26 -0.14
N THR A 111 -14.30 0.27 0.73
CA THR A 111 -14.57 -1.13 0.45
C THR A 111 -15.35 -1.77 1.61
N PRO A 112 -16.29 -2.70 1.33
CA PRO A 112 -17.07 -3.39 2.36
C PRO A 112 -16.26 -4.40 3.18
N PHE A 113 -14.94 -4.46 3.02
CA PHE A 113 -14.09 -5.48 3.61
C PHE A 113 -13.26 -4.91 4.75
N SER A 114 -13.43 -5.48 5.93
CA SER A 114 -12.67 -5.17 7.15
C SER A 114 -11.41 -6.05 7.29
N PHE A 115 -10.70 -6.31 6.22
CA PHE A 115 -9.47 -7.10 6.25
C PHE A 115 -8.43 -6.55 5.28
N ALA A 116 -7.16 -6.79 5.60
CA ALA A 116 -6.06 -6.65 4.65
C ALA A 116 -5.78 -8.01 3.99
N GLU A 117 -5.25 -8.01 2.79
CA GLU A 117 -4.78 -9.22 2.13
C GLU A 117 -3.27 -9.17 1.94
N THR A 118 -2.62 -10.32 2.09
CA THR A 118 -1.22 -10.45 1.69
C THR A 118 -1.12 -10.37 0.17
N TYR A 119 -0.02 -9.81 -0.30
CA TYR A 119 0.21 -9.55 -1.72
C TYR A 119 0.10 -10.81 -2.58
N GLY A 120 -0.45 -10.64 -3.77
CA GLY A 120 -0.46 -11.66 -4.81
C GLY A 120 0.92 -11.87 -5.45
N GLU A 121 0.99 -12.73 -6.47
CA GLU A 121 2.27 -13.09 -7.11
C GLU A 121 2.99 -11.93 -7.77
N ARG A 122 2.26 -10.92 -8.24
CA ARG A 122 2.78 -9.78 -9.00
C ARG A 122 3.08 -8.56 -8.15
N THR A 123 2.64 -8.56 -6.90
CA THR A 123 2.90 -7.46 -5.97
C THR A 123 4.08 -7.80 -5.09
N ARG A 124 4.96 -6.84 -4.86
CA ARG A 124 6.19 -7.02 -4.07
C ARG A 124 6.17 -6.11 -2.87
N GLY A 125 6.73 -6.58 -1.78
CA GLY A 125 7.03 -5.74 -0.63
C GLY A 125 8.04 -4.66 -0.96
N THR A 126 8.04 -3.59 -0.19
CA THR A 126 9.02 -2.53 -0.34
C THR A 126 10.43 -3.09 -0.10
N PRO A 127 11.44 -2.53 -0.76
CA PRO A 127 12.81 -3.01 -0.56
C PRO A 127 13.33 -2.87 0.86
N ALA A 128 12.74 -2.00 1.67
CA ALA A 128 13.14 -1.77 3.06
C ALA A 128 12.55 -2.81 4.01
N TYR A 129 11.27 -3.15 3.84
CA TYR A 129 10.54 -3.99 4.80
C TYR A 129 10.32 -5.42 4.30
N GLN A 130 10.25 -5.63 2.97
CA GLN A 130 9.90 -6.93 2.38
C GLN A 130 8.59 -7.46 2.98
N GLU A 131 7.63 -6.56 3.22
CA GLU A 131 6.34 -6.88 3.80
C GLU A 131 5.49 -7.70 2.81
N HIS A 132 4.58 -8.49 3.34
CA HIS A 132 3.60 -9.24 2.57
C HIS A 132 2.24 -8.55 2.53
N PHE A 133 2.00 -7.59 3.40
CA PHE A 133 0.83 -6.71 3.42
C PHE A 133 1.15 -5.42 4.14
N ALA A 134 0.41 -4.38 3.84
CA ALA A 134 0.36 -3.14 4.59
C ALA A 134 -1.03 -2.54 4.48
N VAL A 135 -1.45 -1.83 5.51
CA VAL A 135 -2.70 -1.07 5.56
C VAL A 135 -2.47 0.18 6.42
N SER A 136 -2.80 1.33 5.85
CA SER A 136 -2.74 2.63 6.54
C SER A 136 -4.08 2.98 7.18
N ASP A 137 -4.07 4.08 7.92
CA ASP A 137 -5.24 4.68 8.54
C ASP A 137 -5.96 3.78 9.55
N VAL A 138 -5.23 2.86 10.17
CA VAL A 138 -5.77 2.04 11.27
C VAL A 138 -5.84 2.90 12.52
N PRO A 139 -7.02 3.09 13.14
CA PRO A 139 -7.15 3.88 14.37
C PRO A 139 -6.21 3.39 15.47
N ALA A 140 -5.68 4.32 16.28
CA ALA A 140 -4.84 3.96 17.40
C ALA A 140 -5.63 3.11 18.42
N GLY A 141 -5.02 2.03 18.91
CA GLY A 141 -5.69 1.11 19.84
C GLY A 141 -5.02 -0.25 19.93
N GLU A 142 -5.62 -1.12 20.72
CA GLU A 142 -5.22 -2.51 20.88
C GLU A 142 -6.06 -3.40 19.95
N TYR A 143 -5.40 -4.29 19.22
CA TYR A 143 -6.05 -5.20 18.27
C TYR A 143 -5.62 -6.63 18.48
N VAL A 144 -6.54 -7.55 18.19
CA VAL A 144 -6.21 -8.96 17.99
C VAL A 144 -6.36 -9.24 16.51
N VAL A 145 -5.25 -9.34 15.82
CA VAL A 145 -5.20 -9.63 14.40
C VAL A 145 -4.98 -11.12 14.15
N GLY A 146 -5.61 -11.67 13.14
CA GLY A 146 -5.57 -13.10 12.85
C GLY A 146 -5.45 -13.39 11.36
N VAL A 147 -4.84 -14.51 11.04
CA VAL A 147 -4.72 -15.04 9.69
C VAL A 147 -4.90 -16.56 9.73
N THR A 148 -5.39 -17.14 8.64
CA THR A 148 -5.42 -18.60 8.48
C THR A 148 -4.23 -19.05 7.67
N ILE A 149 -3.40 -19.92 8.22
CA ILE A 149 -2.21 -20.49 7.59
C ILE A 149 -2.39 -22.01 7.59
N GLU A 150 -2.36 -22.66 6.44
CA GLU A 150 -2.51 -24.12 6.30
C GLU A 150 -3.70 -24.69 7.09
N GLY A 151 -4.84 -23.95 7.08
CA GLY A 151 -6.06 -24.34 7.79
C GLY A 151 -6.08 -23.99 9.29
N GLN A 152 -4.99 -23.53 9.84
CA GLN A 152 -4.90 -23.12 11.26
C GLN A 152 -5.02 -21.61 11.42
N LYS A 153 -5.78 -21.17 12.41
CA LYS A 153 -5.91 -19.75 12.77
C LYS A 153 -4.78 -19.33 13.70
N VAL A 154 -3.99 -18.35 13.27
CA VAL A 154 -2.88 -17.78 14.03
C VAL A 154 -3.25 -16.35 14.42
N PHE A 155 -3.14 -16.00 15.71
CA PHE A 155 -3.48 -14.68 16.23
C PHE A 155 -2.27 -13.97 16.82
N ARG A 156 -2.26 -12.63 16.74
CA ARG A 156 -1.28 -11.76 17.40
C ARG A 156 -2.01 -10.57 18.02
N ARG A 157 -1.57 -10.18 19.21
CA ARG A 157 -1.96 -8.88 19.79
C ARG A 157 -0.98 -7.82 19.30
N ILE A 158 -1.50 -6.70 18.87
CA ILE A 158 -0.72 -5.56 18.43
C ILE A 158 -1.30 -4.29 19.04
N ARG A 159 -0.45 -3.28 19.19
CA ARG A 159 -0.85 -1.92 19.56
C ARG A 159 -0.50 -1.00 18.40
N VAL A 160 -1.50 -0.30 17.90
CA VAL A 160 -1.35 0.74 16.87
C VAL A 160 -1.20 2.09 17.57
N GLU A 161 -0.16 2.81 17.25
CA GLU A 161 0.12 4.16 17.74
C GLU A 161 0.01 5.18 16.62
N PRO A 162 -0.47 6.41 16.91
CA PRO A 162 -0.62 7.45 15.89
C PRO A 162 0.70 7.78 15.19
N GLY A 163 0.66 7.85 13.85
CA GLY A 163 1.81 8.22 13.03
C GLY A 163 2.92 7.18 12.97
N LYS A 164 2.73 5.98 13.54
CA LYS A 164 3.74 4.92 13.57
C LYS A 164 3.38 3.72 12.73
N LEU A 165 4.43 3.00 12.30
CA LEU A 165 4.33 1.69 11.68
C LEU A 165 4.34 0.62 12.78
N THR A 166 3.28 -0.18 12.87
CA THR A 166 3.20 -1.38 13.69
C THR A 166 3.53 -2.60 12.83
N TRP A 167 4.56 -3.34 13.24
CA TRP A 167 4.98 -4.54 12.52
C TRP A 167 4.44 -5.80 13.15
N VAL A 168 3.95 -6.75 12.34
CA VAL A 168 3.46 -8.04 12.81
C VAL A 168 3.90 -9.20 11.90
N GLU A 169 4.30 -10.31 12.51
CA GLU A 169 4.63 -11.54 11.79
C GLU A 169 3.73 -12.70 12.23
N PHE A 170 3.29 -13.47 11.24
CA PHE A 170 2.52 -14.69 11.44
C PHE A 170 3.32 -15.87 10.92
N ARG A 171 3.45 -16.86 11.77
CA ARG A 171 4.01 -18.19 11.49
C ARG A 171 3.14 -19.23 12.19
N PRO A 172 3.03 -20.46 11.63
CA PRO A 172 2.35 -21.58 12.29
C PRO A 172 2.90 -21.86 13.68
#